data_e033942822f243390ccbe4183b78e4f9
#
_entry.id   e033942822f243390ccbe4183b78e4f9
#
_cell.length_a   1.000
_cell.length_b   1.000
_cell.length_c   1.000
_cell.angle_alpha   90.00
_cell.angle_beta   90.00
_cell.angle_gamma   90.00
#
_symmetry.space_group_name_H-M   'P 1'
#
loop_
_entity.id
_entity.type
_entity.pdbx_description
1 polymer ?
#
loop_
_entity_poly.entity_id
_entity_poly.type
_entity_poly.pdbx_seq_one_letter_code
_entity_poly.pdbx_strand_id
1 'polypeptide(L)'
;MVLFTDDTSLLITGFRKLDSNINQSLSSIISWFNSNLLTLNFSKTHYVEFRTKNYYQVETTVKCEHKYISNPTETNFLGPIINETLSWHQHIDQIATKLYSACYALRNPKHIVPQSTLRQIYCAYIQSILSYGITFWGRYSNANKLLILQKKIVRIITNSRVRKSCREAFKNMQIMTLYSQYIITLILFTVRNKHLFTHNNKIHKCKTGNNYKLHLLLIIMALQLFMQSCGLLNQFLPSSSILDKGLPIWH
;
A
#
# COMPACT_ATOMS: atom_id res chain seq x y z
N MET A 1 -4.26 -19.93 -5.59
CA MET A 1 -5.37 -19.66 -4.68
C MET A 1 -4.79 -19.04 -3.41
N VAL A 2 -5.41 -17.99 -2.90
CA VAL A 2 -5.05 -17.32 -1.64
C VAL A 2 -6.29 -17.31 -0.76
N LEU A 3 -6.14 -17.76 0.48
CA LEU A 3 -7.18 -17.76 1.50
C LEU A 3 -6.85 -16.70 2.55
N PHE A 4 -7.82 -15.88 2.90
CA PHE A 4 -7.70 -14.90 3.96
C PHE A 4 -8.99 -14.88 4.76
N THR A 5 -8.97 -15.50 5.94
CA THR A 5 -10.17 -15.77 6.75
C THR A 5 -11.26 -16.49 5.93
N ASP A 6 -12.38 -15.85 5.68
CA ASP A 6 -13.53 -16.30 4.88
C ASP A 6 -13.44 -15.89 3.39
N ASP A 7 -12.51 -14.99 3.05
CA ASP A 7 -12.31 -14.55 1.67
C ASP A 7 -11.37 -15.50 0.89
N THR A 8 -11.83 -15.97 -0.25
CA THR A 8 -11.06 -16.82 -1.16
C THR A 8 -10.78 -16.05 -2.45
N SER A 9 -9.49 -15.93 -2.81
CA SER A 9 -9.06 -15.24 -4.02
C SER A 9 -8.35 -16.21 -4.97
N LEU A 10 -8.77 -16.20 -6.24
CA LEU A 10 -8.17 -16.97 -7.31
C LEU A 10 -7.51 -16.05 -8.32
N LEU A 11 -6.20 -16.16 -8.51
CA LEU A 11 -5.47 -15.46 -9.57
C LEU A 11 -5.20 -16.43 -10.73
N ILE A 12 -5.73 -16.09 -11.89
CA ILE A 12 -5.53 -16.86 -13.12
C ILE A 12 -4.77 -15.99 -14.11
N THR A 13 -3.70 -16.54 -14.68
CA THR A 13 -2.88 -15.88 -15.70
C THR A 13 -2.89 -16.70 -16.97
N GLY A 14 -3.07 -16.08 -18.14
CA GLY A 14 -3.01 -16.78 -19.42
C GLY A 14 -3.49 -15.90 -20.56
N PHE A 15 -2.98 -16.18 -21.77
CA PHE A 15 -3.36 -15.46 -23.00
C PHE A 15 -4.29 -16.27 -23.92
N ARG A 16 -4.44 -17.58 -23.68
CA ARG A 16 -5.25 -18.47 -24.56
C ARG A 16 -6.15 -19.35 -23.70
N LYS A 17 -7.42 -19.52 -24.13
CA LYS A 17 -8.43 -20.36 -23.45
C LYS A 17 -8.69 -19.95 -21.98
N LEU A 18 -8.68 -18.63 -21.71
CA LEU A 18 -8.88 -18.12 -20.35
C LEU A 18 -10.21 -18.57 -19.76
N ASP A 19 -11.30 -18.50 -20.54
CA ASP A 19 -12.67 -18.87 -20.10
C ASP A 19 -12.79 -20.33 -19.66
N SER A 20 -12.19 -21.27 -20.42
CA SER A 20 -12.24 -22.70 -20.06
C SER A 20 -11.46 -22.98 -18.78
N ASN A 21 -10.29 -22.34 -18.60
CA ASN A 21 -9.46 -22.50 -17.41
C ASN A 21 -10.13 -21.89 -16.17
N ILE A 22 -10.80 -20.74 -16.33
CA ILE A 22 -11.55 -20.08 -15.24
C ILE A 22 -12.68 -21.01 -14.78
N ASN A 23 -13.51 -21.47 -15.71
CA ASN A 23 -14.67 -22.30 -15.38
C ASN A 23 -14.27 -23.63 -14.76
N GLN A 24 -13.19 -24.27 -15.23
CA GLN A 24 -12.65 -25.49 -14.63
C GLN A 24 -12.13 -25.25 -13.22
N SER A 25 -11.39 -24.15 -12.99
CA SER A 25 -10.87 -23.80 -11.66
C SER A 25 -12.00 -23.48 -10.70
N LEU A 26 -13.03 -22.78 -11.14
CA LEU A 26 -14.22 -22.49 -10.34
C LEU A 26 -14.96 -23.76 -9.94
N SER A 27 -15.19 -24.66 -10.86
CA SER A 27 -15.84 -25.95 -10.56
C SER A 27 -15.08 -26.74 -9.50
N SER A 28 -13.74 -26.75 -9.57
CA SER A 28 -12.89 -27.41 -8.57
C SER A 28 -13.02 -26.77 -7.19
N ILE A 29 -13.07 -25.43 -7.12
CA ILE A 29 -13.22 -24.68 -5.86
C ILE A 29 -14.60 -24.91 -5.25
N ILE A 30 -15.65 -24.92 -6.08
CA ILE A 30 -17.02 -25.17 -5.60
C ILE A 30 -17.15 -26.59 -5.04
N SER A 31 -16.57 -27.58 -5.74
CA SER A 31 -16.52 -28.95 -5.22
C SER A 31 -15.81 -29.00 -3.87
N TRP A 32 -14.71 -28.27 -3.71
CA TRP A 32 -13.98 -28.17 -2.44
C TRP A 32 -14.82 -27.50 -1.35
N PHE A 33 -15.54 -26.40 -1.64
CA PHE A 33 -16.44 -25.75 -0.70
C PHE A 33 -17.55 -26.70 -0.24
N ASN A 34 -18.20 -27.37 -1.19
CA ASN A 34 -19.27 -28.31 -0.88
C ASN A 34 -18.77 -29.47 0.01
N SER A 35 -17.57 -29.99 -0.27
CA SER A 35 -16.95 -31.04 0.56
C SER A 35 -16.61 -30.58 1.97
N ASN A 36 -16.41 -29.27 2.18
CA ASN A 36 -16.13 -28.66 3.49
C ASN A 36 -17.38 -28.00 4.11
N LEU A 37 -18.58 -28.29 3.60
CA LEU A 37 -19.86 -27.70 4.09
C LEU A 37 -19.88 -26.16 4.03
N LEU A 38 -19.17 -25.57 3.07
CA LEU A 38 -19.14 -24.13 2.81
C LEU A 38 -20.02 -23.81 1.62
N THR A 39 -20.69 -22.67 1.64
CA THR A 39 -21.53 -22.20 0.54
C THR A 39 -20.95 -20.92 -0.06
N LEU A 40 -20.88 -20.88 -1.40
CA LEU A 40 -20.42 -19.69 -2.11
C LEU A 40 -21.47 -18.58 -2.09
N ASN A 41 -21.09 -17.39 -1.65
CA ASN A 41 -21.96 -16.21 -1.69
C ASN A 41 -21.82 -15.50 -3.05
N PHE A 42 -22.69 -15.83 -4.00
CA PHE A 42 -22.67 -15.26 -5.36
C PHE A 42 -22.81 -13.73 -5.39
N SER A 43 -23.53 -13.12 -4.44
CA SER A 43 -23.72 -11.66 -4.42
C SER A 43 -22.43 -10.90 -4.03
N LYS A 44 -21.51 -11.57 -3.35
CA LYS A 44 -20.20 -11.03 -2.96
C LYS A 44 -19.06 -11.55 -3.84
N THR A 45 -19.35 -12.52 -4.72
CA THR A 45 -18.33 -13.10 -5.61
C THR A 45 -18.25 -12.28 -6.88
N HIS A 46 -17.08 -11.75 -7.17
CA HIS A 46 -16.80 -10.93 -8.33
C HIS A 46 -15.52 -11.41 -9.02
N TYR A 47 -15.40 -11.18 -10.32
CA TYR A 47 -14.11 -11.30 -10.98
C TYR A 47 -13.66 -9.93 -11.48
N VAL A 48 -12.35 -9.71 -11.55
CA VAL A 48 -11.74 -8.51 -12.09
C VAL A 48 -10.71 -8.91 -13.12
N GLU A 49 -10.90 -8.45 -14.35
CA GLU A 49 -9.96 -8.66 -15.43
C GLU A 49 -8.94 -7.50 -15.45
N PHE A 50 -7.71 -7.77 -15.00
CA PHE A 50 -6.64 -6.76 -15.03
C PHE A 50 -6.10 -6.60 -16.44
N ARG A 51 -6.11 -5.38 -16.94
CA ARG A 51 -5.66 -5.03 -18.28
C ARG A 51 -4.87 -3.71 -18.32
N THR A 52 -4.04 -3.59 -19.34
CA THR A 52 -3.37 -2.33 -19.64
C THR A 52 -4.35 -1.38 -20.35
N LYS A 53 -4.14 -0.07 -20.23
CA LYS A 53 -5.02 0.98 -20.82
C LYS A 53 -5.26 0.83 -22.33
N ASN A 54 -4.33 0.18 -23.05
CA ASN A 54 -4.37 0.06 -24.52
C ASN A 54 -4.82 -1.34 -24.97
N TYR A 55 -5.33 -2.16 -24.08
CA TYR A 55 -5.79 -3.52 -24.45
C TYR A 55 -7.25 -3.50 -24.92
N TYR A 56 -7.53 -4.19 -26.05
CA TYR A 56 -8.88 -4.33 -26.55
C TYR A 56 -9.71 -5.18 -25.58
N GLN A 57 -10.96 -4.77 -25.39
CA GLN A 57 -11.90 -5.47 -24.53
C GLN A 57 -12.29 -6.81 -25.18
N VAL A 58 -11.91 -7.90 -24.56
CA VAL A 58 -12.48 -9.22 -24.84
C VAL A 58 -13.54 -9.45 -23.78
N GLU A 59 -14.78 -9.64 -24.20
CA GLU A 59 -15.87 -9.95 -23.26
C GLU A 59 -15.67 -11.35 -22.70
N THR A 60 -15.07 -11.43 -21.52
CA THR A 60 -14.95 -12.68 -20.77
C THR A 60 -16.22 -12.93 -20.00
N THR A 61 -16.89 -14.03 -20.25
CA THR A 61 -18.10 -14.42 -19.53
C THR A 61 -17.78 -15.54 -18.54
N VAL A 62 -17.79 -15.23 -17.27
CA VAL A 62 -17.54 -16.21 -16.21
C VAL A 62 -18.87 -16.74 -15.70
N LYS A 63 -19.06 -18.06 -15.86
CA LYS A 63 -20.25 -18.78 -15.41
C LYS A 63 -19.89 -19.73 -14.28
N CYS A 64 -20.73 -19.77 -13.27
CA CYS A 64 -20.61 -20.70 -12.17
C CYS A 64 -21.97 -21.42 -11.99
N GLU A 65 -21.99 -22.74 -12.29
CA GLU A 65 -23.23 -23.52 -12.37
C GLU A 65 -24.23 -22.89 -13.35
N HIS A 66 -25.31 -22.31 -12.85
CA HIS A 66 -26.34 -21.63 -13.67
C HIS A 66 -26.33 -20.09 -13.47
N LYS A 67 -25.34 -19.53 -12.75
CA LYS A 67 -25.27 -18.11 -12.45
C LYS A 67 -24.06 -17.45 -13.10
N TYR A 68 -24.26 -16.22 -13.55
CA TYR A 68 -23.17 -15.37 -14.04
C TYR A 68 -22.52 -14.66 -12.87
N ILE A 69 -21.19 -14.65 -12.84
CA ILE A 69 -20.42 -13.87 -11.89
C ILE A 69 -20.24 -12.46 -12.48
N SER A 70 -20.50 -11.44 -11.67
CA SER A 70 -20.40 -10.05 -12.10
C SER A 70 -18.95 -9.58 -12.21
N ASN A 71 -18.70 -8.70 -13.19
CA ASN A 71 -17.45 -7.98 -13.36
C ASN A 71 -17.71 -6.49 -13.05
N PRO A 72 -17.68 -6.06 -11.79
CA PRO A 72 -17.85 -4.65 -11.44
C PRO A 72 -16.61 -3.85 -11.87
N THR A 73 -16.82 -2.60 -12.27
CA THR A 73 -15.72 -1.67 -12.60
C THR A 73 -14.78 -1.44 -11.44
N GLU A 74 -15.28 -1.60 -10.22
CA GLU A 74 -14.57 -1.39 -8.95
C GLU A 74 -15.02 -2.43 -7.93
N THR A 75 -14.07 -2.96 -7.19
CA THR A 75 -14.37 -3.90 -6.10
C THR A 75 -13.48 -3.65 -4.89
N ASN A 76 -14.00 -3.96 -3.71
CA ASN A 76 -13.21 -3.97 -2.48
C ASN A 76 -12.42 -5.28 -2.40
N PHE A 77 -11.11 -5.18 -2.33
CA PHE A 77 -10.24 -6.33 -2.13
C PHE A 77 -9.42 -6.14 -0.87
N LEU A 78 -9.77 -6.89 0.18
CA LEU A 78 -9.12 -6.81 1.50
C LEU A 78 -9.02 -5.37 2.04
N GLY A 79 -10.02 -4.53 1.76
CA GLY A 79 -10.10 -3.14 2.20
C GLY A 79 -9.78 -2.08 1.15
N PRO A 80 -8.70 -2.17 0.35
CA PRO A 80 -8.50 -1.28 -0.79
C PRO A 80 -9.55 -1.48 -1.89
N ILE A 81 -9.94 -0.36 -2.53
CA ILE A 81 -10.73 -0.38 -3.76
C ILE A 81 -9.78 -0.58 -4.93
N ILE A 82 -10.01 -1.63 -5.70
CA ILE A 82 -9.27 -1.95 -6.92
C ILE A 82 -10.19 -1.87 -8.14
N ASN A 83 -9.61 -1.53 -9.27
CA ASN A 83 -10.27 -1.57 -10.58
C ASN A 83 -9.40 -2.31 -11.61
N GLU A 84 -9.94 -2.56 -12.79
CA GLU A 84 -9.28 -3.28 -13.88
C GLU A 84 -7.89 -2.72 -14.28
N THR A 85 -7.68 -1.40 -14.14
CA THR A 85 -6.43 -0.73 -14.51
C THR A 85 -5.52 -0.43 -13.32
N LEU A 86 -5.88 -0.82 -12.10
CA LEU A 86 -5.18 -0.49 -10.85
C LEU A 86 -4.90 1.01 -10.70
N SER A 87 -5.88 1.85 -11.06
CA SER A 87 -5.72 3.30 -11.08
C SER A 87 -5.77 3.97 -9.71
N TRP A 88 -6.08 3.28 -8.64
CA TRP A 88 -6.12 3.73 -7.24
C TRP A 88 -6.88 5.03 -6.96
N HIS A 89 -7.54 5.62 -7.96
CA HIS A 89 -8.19 6.93 -7.84
C HIS A 89 -9.27 6.92 -6.77
N GLN A 90 -10.20 5.98 -6.87
CA GLN A 90 -11.33 5.85 -5.94
C GLN A 90 -10.87 5.49 -4.53
N HIS A 91 -9.85 4.64 -4.42
CA HIS A 91 -9.27 4.30 -3.13
C HIS A 91 -8.69 5.54 -2.43
N ILE A 92 -7.93 6.36 -3.17
CA ILE A 92 -7.37 7.62 -2.64
C ILE A 92 -8.49 8.60 -2.24
N ASP A 93 -9.57 8.67 -3.00
CA ASP A 93 -10.72 9.52 -2.67
C ASP A 93 -11.45 9.02 -1.42
N GLN A 94 -11.58 7.71 -1.26
CA GLN A 94 -12.12 7.11 -0.02
C GLN A 94 -11.25 7.46 1.19
N ILE A 95 -9.91 7.31 1.08
CA ILE A 95 -8.98 7.72 2.13
C ILE A 95 -9.13 9.23 2.42
N ALA A 96 -9.19 10.06 1.39
CA ALA A 96 -9.36 11.50 1.54
C ALA A 96 -10.63 11.85 2.33
N THR A 97 -11.75 11.19 2.05
CA THR A 97 -13.01 11.38 2.77
C THR A 97 -12.85 11.05 4.26
N LYS A 98 -12.19 9.93 4.60
CA LYS A 98 -11.89 9.56 6.01
C LYS A 98 -11.00 10.61 6.68
N LEU A 99 -10.00 11.15 5.98
CA LEU A 99 -9.12 12.19 6.51
C LEU A 99 -9.84 13.55 6.67
N TYR A 100 -10.80 13.89 5.79
CA TYR A 100 -11.64 15.08 5.98
C TYR A 100 -12.48 14.97 7.25
N SER A 101 -13.09 13.82 7.50
CA SER A 101 -13.84 13.56 8.75
C SER A 101 -12.93 13.67 9.97
N ALA A 102 -11.71 13.13 9.91
CA ALA A 102 -10.71 13.28 10.96
C ALA A 102 -10.31 14.75 11.20
N CYS A 103 -10.12 15.54 10.12
CA CYS A 103 -9.87 16.97 10.25
C CYS A 103 -10.98 17.70 11.00
N TYR A 104 -12.24 17.34 10.77
CA TYR A 104 -13.37 17.92 11.45
C TYR A 104 -13.40 17.49 12.93
N ALA A 105 -13.27 16.20 13.19
CA ALA A 105 -13.30 15.65 14.54
C ALA A 105 -12.20 16.20 15.46
N LEU A 106 -11.01 16.51 14.92
CA LEU A 106 -9.88 17.03 15.71
C LEU A 106 -9.95 18.54 15.99
N ARG A 107 -10.85 19.29 15.37
CA ARG A 107 -10.93 20.74 15.57
C ARG A 107 -11.42 21.14 16.95
N ASN A 108 -12.43 20.45 17.47
CA ASN A 108 -13.04 20.79 18.77
C ASN A 108 -12.14 20.37 19.94
N PRO A 109 -11.65 19.12 20.02
CA PRO A 109 -10.85 18.65 21.16
C PRO A 109 -9.45 19.27 21.24
N LYS A 110 -8.92 19.87 20.18
CA LYS A 110 -7.57 20.45 20.17
C LYS A 110 -7.29 21.51 21.25
N HIS A 111 -8.32 22.14 21.79
CA HIS A 111 -8.23 23.16 22.84
C HIS A 111 -8.34 22.57 24.25
N ILE A 112 -8.87 21.38 24.39
CA ILE A 112 -9.19 20.73 25.67
C ILE A 112 -8.18 19.60 25.95
N VAL A 113 -7.76 18.89 24.88
CA VAL A 113 -6.95 17.67 25.00
C VAL A 113 -5.45 18.01 24.86
N PRO A 114 -4.58 17.43 25.71
CA PRO A 114 -3.14 17.60 25.59
C PRO A 114 -2.59 17.17 24.21
N GLN A 115 -1.54 17.83 23.73
CA GLN A 115 -0.94 17.54 22.43
C GLN A 115 -0.41 16.11 22.33
N SER A 116 0.06 15.52 23.43
CA SER A 116 0.48 14.11 23.49
C SER A 116 -0.66 13.15 23.16
N THR A 117 -1.85 13.39 23.70
CA THR A 117 -3.05 12.58 23.41
C THR A 117 -3.52 12.77 21.97
N LEU A 118 -3.48 14.01 21.45
CA LEU A 118 -3.80 14.27 20.04
C LEU A 118 -2.82 13.55 19.09
N ARG A 119 -1.53 13.44 19.47
CA ARG A 119 -0.54 12.64 18.74
C ARG A 119 -0.88 11.16 18.78
N GLN A 120 -1.31 10.62 19.93
CA GLN A 120 -1.76 9.23 20.04
C GLN A 120 -2.95 8.95 19.12
N ILE A 121 -3.96 9.83 19.11
CA ILE A 121 -5.11 9.75 18.20
C ILE A 121 -4.64 9.78 16.74
N TYR A 122 -3.69 10.64 16.40
CA TYR A 122 -3.10 10.69 15.06
C TYR A 122 -2.48 9.34 14.70
N CYS A 123 -1.64 8.78 15.56
CA CYS A 123 -0.96 7.52 15.29
C CYS A 123 -1.94 6.35 15.19
N ALA A 124 -2.93 6.29 16.07
CA ALA A 124 -3.89 5.19 16.10
C ALA A 124 -4.86 5.20 14.91
N TYR A 125 -5.34 6.37 14.49
CA TYR A 125 -6.39 6.47 13.48
C TYR A 125 -5.84 6.93 12.12
N ILE A 126 -5.17 8.09 12.07
CA ILE A 126 -4.77 8.70 10.79
C ILE A 126 -3.60 7.95 10.16
N GLN A 127 -2.59 7.63 10.98
CA GLN A 127 -1.41 6.90 10.54
C GLN A 127 -1.78 5.49 10.05
N SER A 128 -2.69 4.79 10.73
CA SER A 128 -3.15 3.45 10.33
C SER A 128 -3.85 3.48 8.97
N ILE A 129 -4.73 4.46 8.72
CA ILE A 129 -5.40 4.64 7.43
C ILE A 129 -4.38 4.92 6.32
N LEU A 130 -3.40 5.81 6.57
CA LEU A 130 -2.38 6.17 5.59
C LEU A 130 -1.36 5.06 5.33
N SER A 131 -1.11 4.18 6.30
CA SER A 131 -0.14 3.08 6.13
C SER A 131 -0.72 1.87 5.44
N TYR A 132 -2.04 1.68 5.52
CA TYR A 132 -2.67 0.49 4.97
C TYR A 132 -2.55 0.43 3.45
N GLY A 133 -1.86 -0.59 2.95
CA GLY A 133 -1.65 -0.80 1.51
C GLY A 133 -0.85 0.30 0.80
N ILE A 134 -0.15 1.19 1.52
CA ILE A 134 0.58 2.34 0.94
C ILE A 134 1.60 1.93 -0.13
N THR A 135 2.13 0.72 -0.10
CA THR A 135 3.04 0.18 -1.12
C THR A 135 2.42 0.14 -2.51
N PHE A 136 1.11 -0.01 -2.60
CA PHE A 136 0.39 -0.11 -3.87
C PHE A 136 0.03 1.26 -4.44
N TRP A 137 -0.50 2.15 -3.62
CA TRP A 137 -1.07 3.43 -4.07
C TRP A 137 -0.20 4.66 -3.75
N GLY A 138 0.82 4.54 -2.89
CA GLY A 138 1.59 5.70 -2.38
C GLY A 138 2.37 6.49 -3.43
N ARG A 139 2.67 5.90 -4.60
CA ARG A 139 3.32 6.58 -5.73
C ARG A 139 2.32 7.20 -6.73
N TYR A 140 1.04 6.93 -6.56
CA TYR A 140 0.05 7.44 -7.51
C TYR A 140 -0.03 8.99 -7.48
N SER A 141 -0.21 9.62 -8.63
CA SER A 141 -0.17 11.09 -8.77
C SER A 141 -1.12 11.82 -7.81
N ASN A 142 -2.31 11.26 -7.58
CA ASN A 142 -3.31 11.83 -6.69
C ASN A 142 -3.00 11.65 -5.18
N ALA A 143 -1.99 10.86 -4.81
CA ALA A 143 -1.57 10.71 -3.41
C ALA A 143 -1.14 12.04 -2.76
N ASN A 144 -0.71 13.03 -3.57
CA ASN A 144 -0.40 14.38 -3.08
C ASN A 144 -1.59 15.04 -2.34
N LYS A 145 -2.84 14.76 -2.74
CA LYS A 145 -4.05 15.18 -2.05
C LYS A 145 -4.05 14.74 -0.58
N LEU A 146 -3.63 13.51 -0.31
CA LEU A 146 -3.54 12.96 1.05
C LEU A 146 -2.43 13.63 1.87
N LEU A 147 -1.28 13.96 1.26
CA LEU A 147 -0.23 14.72 1.93
C LEU A 147 -0.71 16.12 2.34
N ILE A 148 -1.50 16.79 1.50
CA ILE A 148 -2.08 18.09 1.83
C ILE A 148 -3.01 17.96 3.04
N LEU A 149 -3.85 16.92 3.08
CA LEU A 149 -4.73 16.64 4.21
C LEU A 149 -3.94 16.29 5.47
N GLN A 150 -2.90 15.48 5.36
CA GLN A 150 -1.99 15.16 6.46
C GLN A 150 -1.37 16.44 7.05
N LYS A 151 -0.86 17.35 6.20
CA LYS A 151 -0.35 18.65 6.65
C LYS A 151 -1.42 19.48 7.37
N LYS A 152 -2.67 19.45 6.88
CA LYS A 152 -3.81 20.13 7.52
C LYS A 152 -4.08 19.58 8.92
N ILE A 153 -4.10 18.25 9.07
CA ILE A 153 -4.29 17.58 10.36
C ILE A 153 -3.17 17.95 11.35
N VAL A 154 -1.92 17.86 10.91
CA VAL A 154 -0.77 18.22 11.75
C VAL A 154 -0.85 19.69 12.22
N ARG A 155 -1.26 20.62 11.35
CA ARG A 155 -1.48 22.02 11.75
C ARG A 155 -2.61 22.19 12.78
N ILE A 156 -3.68 21.42 12.66
CA ILE A 156 -4.78 21.43 13.63
C ILE A 156 -4.26 21.00 15.00
N ILE A 157 -3.50 19.91 15.06
CA ILE A 157 -2.95 19.35 16.32
C ILE A 157 -1.94 20.31 16.96
N THR A 158 -1.06 20.92 16.15
CA THR A 158 0.00 21.82 16.65
C THR A 158 -0.45 23.28 16.77
N ASN A 159 -1.70 23.58 16.49
CA ASN A 159 -2.26 24.94 16.43
C ASN A 159 -1.40 25.92 15.59
N SER A 160 -0.80 25.42 14.52
CA SER A 160 0.12 26.19 13.68
C SER A 160 -0.63 26.98 12.61
N ARG A 161 -0.15 28.19 12.30
CA ARG A 161 -0.71 29.05 11.24
C ARG A 161 -0.60 28.37 9.88
N VAL A 162 -1.60 28.62 9.00
CA VAL A 162 -1.69 27.99 7.67
C VAL A 162 -0.47 28.27 6.78
N ARG A 163 0.12 29.46 6.89
CA ARG A 163 1.29 29.88 6.08
C ARG A 163 2.63 29.36 6.61
N LYS A 164 2.70 28.89 7.87
CA LYS A 164 3.95 28.35 8.45
C LYS A 164 4.30 27.00 7.82
N SER A 165 5.59 26.76 7.58
CA SER A 165 6.07 25.45 7.13
C SER A 165 5.69 24.36 8.14
N CYS A 166 5.20 23.21 7.65
CA CYS A 166 4.87 22.07 8.50
C CYS A 166 6.09 21.22 8.92
N ARG A 167 7.29 21.50 8.38
CA ARG A 167 8.49 20.66 8.60
C ARG A 167 8.80 20.51 10.10
N GLU A 168 8.84 21.63 10.83
CA GLU A 168 9.07 21.60 12.28
C GLU A 168 7.95 20.88 13.04
N ALA A 169 6.70 21.08 12.64
CA ALA A 169 5.56 20.41 13.27
C ALA A 169 5.64 18.88 13.12
N PHE A 170 5.96 18.37 11.94
CA PHE A 170 6.22 16.94 11.73
C PHE A 170 7.37 16.42 12.58
N LYS A 171 8.48 17.18 12.65
CA LYS A 171 9.66 16.82 13.46
C LYS A 171 9.34 16.78 14.96
N ASN A 172 8.72 17.84 15.49
CA ASN A 172 8.39 17.94 16.91
C ASN A 172 7.39 16.87 17.35
N MET A 173 6.44 16.52 16.49
CA MET A 173 5.48 15.44 16.75
C MET A 173 6.04 14.06 16.43
N GLN A 174 7.25 13.94 15.87
CA GLN A 174 7.83 12.68 15.43
C GLN A 174 6.89 11.90 14.49
N ILE A 175 6.26 12.60 13.57
CA ILE A 175 5.35 12.03 12.56
C ILE A 175 6.06 12.02 11.21
N MET A 176 6.00 10.90 10.53
CA MET A 176 6.50 10.78 9.16
C MET A 176 5.51 11.36 8.16
N THR A 177 6.04 12.01 7.12
CA THR A 177 5.20 12.39 5.98
C THR A 177 4.76 11.17 5.20
N LEU A 178 3.66 11.28 4.44
CA LEU A 178 3.13 10.21 3.59
C LEU A 178 4.22 9.59 2.70
N TYR A 179 5.01 10.41 2.02
CA TYR A 179 6.06 9.92 1.12
C TYR A 179 7.21 9.24 1.86
N SER A 180 7.61 9.75 3.03
CA SER A 180 8.62 9.09 3.85
C SER A 180 8.15 7.72 4.31
N GLN A 181 6.89 7.62 4.71
CA GLN A 181 6.28 6.36 5.11
C GLN A 181 6.22 5.38 3.93
N TYR A 182 5.79 5.84 2.75
CA TYR A 182 5.79 5.03 1.52
C TYR A 182 7.18 4.45 1.23
N ILE A 183 8.21 5.28 1.25
CA ILE A 183 9.59 4.87 0.97
C ILE A 183 10.09 3.85 2.01
N ILE A 184 9.87 4.11 3.31
CA ILE A 184 10.26 3.17 4.37
C ILE A 184 9.55 1.83 4.21
N THR A 185 8.25 1.85 3.92
CA THR A 185 7.48 0.61 3.73
C THR A 185 7.99 -0.19 2.53
N LEU A 186 8.35 0.48 1.42
CA LEU A 186 8.96 -0.18 0.26
C LEU A 186 10.31 -0.82 0.60
N ILE A 187 11.16 -0.13 1.36
CA ILE A 187 12.46 -0.67 1.76
C ILE A 187 12.28 -1.89 2.65
N LEU A 188 11.41 -1.78 3.66
CA LEU A 188 11.11 -2.90 4.56
C LEU A 188 10.54 -4.09 3.78
N PHE A 189 9.66 -3.85 2.82
CA PHE A 189 9.16 -4.88 1.93
C PHE A 189 10.29 -5.55 1.13
N THR A 190 11.17 -4.76 0.53
CA THR A 190 12.31 -5.27 -0.26
C THR A 190 13.28 -6.08 0.62
N VAL A 191 13.59 -5.59 1.81
CA VAL A 191 14.50 -6.28 2.73
C VAL A 191 13.91 -7.61 3.20
N ARG A 192 12.62 -7.65 3.51
CA ARG A 192 11.93 -8.87 3.95
C ARG A 192 11.79 -9.90 2.82
N ASN A 193 11.62 -9.43 1.59
CA ASN A 193 11.33 -10.27 0.42
C ASN A 193 12.49 -10.29 -0.59
N LYS A 194 13.74 -10.29 -0.12
CA LYS A 194 14.94 -10.29 -0.99
C LYS A 194 14.92 -11.39 -2.05
N HIS A 195 14.32 -12.54 -1.72
CA HIS A 195 14.22 -13.69 -2.62
C HIS A 195 13.37 -13.44 -3.87
N LEU A 196 12.45 -12.45 -3.82
CA LEU A 196 11.63 -12.06 -4.97
C LEU A 196 12.40 -11.17 -5.98
N PHE A 197 13.56 -10.65 -5.59
CA PHE A 197 14.34 -9.72 -6.40
C PHE A 197 15.58 -10.40 -6.98
N THR A 198 15.79 -10.25 -8.29
CA THR A 198 16.99 -10.74 -8.95
C THR A 198 18.13 -9.74 -8.83
N HIS A 199 19.35 -10.22 -8.58
CA HIS A 199 20.56 -9.39 -8.57
C HIS A 199 20.88 -8.86 -9.96
N ASN A 200 21.45 -7.65 -10.06
CA ASN A 200 21.82 -7.03 -11.31
C ASN A 200 22.84 -7.86 -12.14
N ASN A 201 23.72 -8.62 -11.49
CA ASN A 201 24.67 -9.50 -12.16
C ASN A 201 23.98 -10.64 -12.94
N LYS A 202 22.77 -11.04 -12.55
CA LYS A 202 21.97 -12.02 -13.31
C LYS A 202 21.24 -11.41 -14.49
N ILE A 203 20.96 -10.09 -14.46
CA ILE A 203 20.22 -9.37 -15.49
C ILE A 203 21.18 -8.75 -16.51
N HIS A 204 22.29 -8.18 -16.03
CA HIS A 204 23.30 -7.54 -16.83
C HIS A 204 24.65 -8.18 -16.53
N LYS A 205 25.40 -8.63 -17.54
CA LYS A 205 26.77 -9.19 -17.41
C LYS A 205 27.79 -8.11 -16.98
N CYS A 206 27.54 -7.35 -15.93
CA CYS A 206 28.39 -6.29 -15.43
C CYS A 206 29.20 -6.75 -14.22
N LYS A 207 30.51 -6.43 -14.18
CA LYS A 207 31.45 -6.81 -13.12
C LYS A 207 31.15 -6.16 -11.74
N THR A 208 30.32 -5.13 -11.68
CA THR A 208 29.88 -4.40 -10.46
C THR A 208 28.61 -4.95 -9.84
N GLY A 209 28.31 -6.22 -10.05
CA GLY A 209 26.99 -6.85 -9.94
C GLY A 209 26.46 -7.18 -8.57
N ASN A 210 27.09 -6.78 -7.45
CA ASN A 210 26.55 -7.07 -6.12
C ASN A 210 25.49 -6.08 -5.62
N ASN A 211 25.13 -5.07 -6.43
CA ASN A 211 24.18 -4.06 -6.05
C ASN A 211 22.80 -4.32 -6.66
N TYR A 212 21.77 -4.30 -5.82
CA TYR A 212 20.39 -4.07 -6.27
C TYR A 212 20.34 -2.72 -7.00
N LYS A 213 19.51 -2.61 -8.05
CA LYS A 213 19.44 -1.42 -8.93
C LYS A 213 19.74 -0.11 -8.19
N LEU A 214 20.59 0.73 -8.79
CA LEU A 214 21.05 2.05 -8.30
C LEU A 214 19.93 2.93 -7.68
N HIS A 215 18.70 2.81 -8.19
CA HIS A 215 17.53 3.48 -7.64
C HIS A 215 17.22 3.13 -6.18
N LEU A 216 17.44 1.89 -5.77
CA LEU A 216 17.20 1.45 -4.40
C LEU A 216 18.27 2.01 -3.45
N LEU A 217 19.54 2.07 -3.90
CA LEU A 217 20.63 2.65 -3.14
C LEU A 217 20.43 4.16 -2.89
N LEU A 218 20.02 4.91 -3.91
CA LEU A 218 19.71 6.33 -3.77
C LEU A 218 18.53 6.58 -2.84
N ILE A 219 17.52 5.71 -2.87
CA ILE A 219 16.38 5.76 -1.95
C ILE A 219 16.84 5.45 -0.52
N ILE A 220 17.69 4.44 -0.31
CA ILE A 220 18.25 4.09 1.00
C ILE A 220 19.09 5.23 1.56
N MET A 221 19.97 5.84 0.76
CA MET A 221 20.80 6.97 1.18
C MET A 221 19.96 8.22 1.51
N ALA A 222 18.97 8.56 0.69
CA ALA A 222 18.06 9.67 0.95
C ALA A 222 17.26 9.46 2.24
N LEU A 223 16.90 8.22 2.56
CA LEU A 223 16.22 7.87 3.80
C LEU A 223 17.15 7.90 5.01
N GLN A 224 18.37 7.43 4.87
CA GLN A 224 19.37 7.50 5.95
C GLN A 224 19.60 8.95 6.37
N LEU A 225 19.76 9.86 5.40
CA LEU A 225 19.87 11.29 5.64
C LEU A 225 18.60 11.88 6.27
N PHE A 226 17.42 11.45 5.81
CA PHE A 226 16.14 11.90 6.36
C PHE A 226 15.91 11.37 7.78
N MET A 227 16.19 10.11 8.04
CA MET A 227 16.05 9.47 9.36
C MET A 227 17.03 10.08 10.36
N GLN A 228 18.27 10.39 9.96
CA GLN A 228 19.23 11.14 10.76
C GLN A 228 18.72 12.54 11.10
N SER A 229 18.16 13.26 10.12
CA SER A 229 17.61 14.61 10.33
C SER A 229 16.37 14.63 11.23
N CYS A 230 15.63 13.53 11.32
CA CYS A 230 14.42 13.40 12.14
C CYS A 230 14.66 12.76 13.52
N GLY A 231 15.88 12.26 13.82
CA GLY A 231 16.17 11.56 15.08
C GLY A 231 15.45 10.21 15.25
N LEU A 232 14.93 9.64 14.16
CA LEU A 232 14.09 8.42 14.17
C LEU A 232 14.90 7.13 13.96
N LEU A 233 16.22 7.23 13.73
CA LEU A 233 17.06 6.08 13.39
C LEU A 233 17.06 5.00 14.48
N ASN A 234 17.00 5.41 15.74
CA ASN A 234 17.10 4.50 16.90
C ASN A 234 15.80 3.76 17.24
N GLN A 235 14.66 4.12 16.61
CA GLN A 235 13.36 3.49 16.91
C GLN A 235 12.99 2.33 15.96
N PHE A 236 13.62 2.25 14.77
CA PHE A 236 13.22 1.33 13.72
C PHE A 236 14.27 0.30 13.31
N LEU A 237 15.50 0.42 13.77
CA LEU A 237 16.54 -0.58 13.57
C LEU A 237 16.68 -1.40 14.86
N PRO A 238 16.44 -2.73 14.83
CA PRO A 238 16.89 -3.57 15.89
C PRO A 238 18.41 -3.38 15.99
N SER A 239 18.88 -3.15 17.23
CA SER A 239 20.28 -2.94 17.57
C SER A 239 21.20 -3.90 16.81
N SER A 240 22.16 -3.33 16.11
CA SER A 240 23.43 -3.96 15.72
C SER A 240 23.40 -5.32 15.05
N SER A 241 23.18 -5.41 13.74
CA SER A 241 23.83 -6.47 12.95
C SER A 241 23.76 -6.28 11.42
N ILE A 242 23.03 -5.29 10.92
CA ILE A 242 22.87 -5.11 9.46
C ILE A 242 23.79 -4.02 8.90
N LEU A 243 24.28 -3.10 9.72
CA LEU A 243 25.14 -1.98 9.28
C LEU A 243 26.65 -2.30 9.38
N ASP A 244 27.05 -3.31 10.16
CA ASP A 244 28.48 -3.65 10.34
C ASP A 244 29.07 -4.56 9.26
N LYS A 245 28.29 -4.98 8.27
CA LYS A 245 28.81 -5.76 7.15
C LYS A 245 28.86 -4.94 5.85
N GLY A 246 29.84 -4.07 5.77
CA GLY A 246 30.48 -3.70 4.51
C GLY A 246 29.74 -2.70 3.63
N LEU A 247 29.63 -1.45 4.07
CA LEU A 247 29.59 -0.33 3.14
C LEU A 247 31.03 0.22 2.99
N PRO A 248 31.64 0.18 1.81
CA PRO A 248 32.92 0.86 1.59
C PRO A 248 32.70 2.37 1.73
N ILE A 249 33.41 2.95 2.66
CA ILE A 249 33.57 4.41 2.78
C ILE A 249 34.40 4.83 1.55
N TRP A 250 33.79 5.58 0.67
CA TRP A 250 34.51 6.27 -0.41
C TRP A 250 34.97 7.63 0.11
N HIS A 251 36.28 7.77 0.18
CA HIS A 251 36.96 9.07 0.27
C HIS A 251 36.86 9.80 -1.07
#